data_6577376a2b442e12bbbbff6ba74432f8
#
_entry.id   6577376a2b442e12bbbbff6ba74432f8
#
_cell.length_a   1.000
_cell.length_b   1.000
_cell.length_c   1.000
_cell.angle_alpha   90.00
_cell.angle_beta   90.00
_cell.angle_gamma   90.00
#
_symmetry.space_group_name_H-M   'P 1'
#
loop_
_entity.id
_entity.type
_entity.pdbx_description
1 polymer ?
#
loop_
_entity_poly.entity_id
_entity_poly.type
_entity_poly.pdbx_seq_one_letter_code
_entity_poly.pdbx_strand_id
1 'polypeptide(L)'
;MKQIIFAALLLMCPTMAVNAAELSNDTVVIEKVADVVNLDSDDDFWKDKHVIIKSKSQKWDVDPYMYLGFNTMLGAPSEYKFNLWPSFDLGFGLLGEWMPYGKKNVWGLGIGIDWRYYRMDDATYWEKDLTTGVMGLTDYQALQSDRRTSLSEFSLQVPVTYTHYFDKELDWGVTLGAIVNFNTGAHVTREFTYQDEDYEVETGSIHQRPVTVDGLLMVHTPGDVAIYCRYCPMKFFRDGYGPKMNQLSFGIYF
;
A
#
# COMPACT_ATOMS: atom_id res chain seq x y z
N MET A 1 0.14 24.98 -9.80
CA MET A 1 -0.39 23.74 -10.39
C MET A 1 -0.39 22.54 -9.43
N LYS A 2 0.41 22.54 -8.34
CA LYS A 2 0.47 21.42 -7.36
C LYS A 2 -0.78 21.24 -6.45
N GLN A 3 -1.65 22.25 -6.32
CA GLN A 3 -2.85 22.17 -5.48
C GLN A 3 -4.09 21.53 -6.15
N ILE A 4 -4.07 21.38 -7.46
CA ILE A 4 -5.24 20.86 -8.22
C ILE A 4 -5.26 19.32 -8.23
N ILE A 5 -4.09 18.67 -8.11
CA ILE A 5 -4.00 17.20 -8.14
C ILE A 5 -4.50 16.60 -6.82
N PHE A 6 -4.31 17.27 -5.70
CA PHE A 6 -4.80 16.79 -4.38
C PHE A 6 -6.34 16.89 -4.26
N ALA A 7 -6.94 17.89 -4.88
CA ALA A 7 -8.40 18.04 -4.90
C ALA A 7 -9.10 17.03 -5.83
N ALA A 8 -8.44 16.59 -6.89
CA ALA A 8 -8.99 15.60 -7.81
C ALA A 8 -8.98 14.17 -7.24
N LEU A 9 -8.02 13.83 -6.38
CA LEU A 9 -7.99 12.52 -5.70
C LEU A 9 -9.08 12.40 -4.62
N LEU A 10 -9.42 13.49 -3.94
CA LEU A 10 -10.49 13.53 -2.93
C LEU A 10 -11.90 13.52 -3.54
N LEU A 11 -12.06 13.92 -4.81
CA LEU A 11 -13.36 13.95 -5.50
C LEU A 11 -13.71 12.62 -6.20
N MET A 12 -12.77 11.70 -6.35
CA MET A 12 -13.08 10.36 -6.90
C MET A 12 -13.54 9.34 -5.86
N CYS A 13 -13.36 9.60 -4.57
CA CYS A 13 -13.77 8.70 -3.50
C CYS A 13 -15.29 8.58 -3.25
N PRO A 14 -16.15 9.61 -3.45
CA PRO A 14 -17.56 9.48 -3.12
C PRO A 14 -18.40 8.70 -4.14
N THR A 15 -17.91 8.49 -5.36
CA THR A 15 -18.69 7.78 -6.39
C THR A 15 -18.51 6.26 -6.37
N MET A 16 -17.44 5.75 -5.73
CA MET A 16 -17.27 4.31 -5.55
C MET A 16 -18.00 3.75 -4.32
N ALA A 17 -18.20 4.57 -3.28
CA ALA A 17 -18.97 4.17 -2.10
C ALA A 17 -20.47 3.97 -2.37
N VAL A 18 -21.03 4.60 -3.40
CA VAL A 18 -22.44 4.46 -3.75
C VAL A 18 -22.73 3.15 -4.49
N ASN A 19 -21.79 2.59 -5.23
CA ASN A 19 -22.00 1.32 -5.95
C ASN A 19 -21.71 0.07 -5.10
N ALA A 20 -20.96 0.20 -3.99
CA ALA A 20 -20.76 -0.91 -3.05
C ALA A 20 -22.03 -1.15 -2.20
N ALA A 21 -22.84 -0.12 -1.96
CA ALA A 21 -24.08 -0.24 -1.20
C ALA A 21 -25.23 -0.94 -1.99
N GLU A 22 -25.15 -1.02 -3.31
CA GLU A 22 -26.15 -1.74 -4.13
C GLU A 22 -25.87 -3.24 -4.29
N LEU A 23 -24.69 -3.75 -3.88
CA LEU A 23 -24.37 -5.18 -3.91
C LEU A 23 -24.70 -5.90 -2.59
N SER A 24 -25.15 -5.20 -1.58
CA SER A 24 -25.68 -5.77 -0.33
C SER A 24 -27.18 -6.11 -0.45
N ASN A 25 -27.55 -6.86 -1.48
CA ASN A 25 -28.93 -7.29 -1.68
C ASN A 25 -29.36 -8.48 -0.82
N ASP A 26 -28.53 -8.94 0.12
CA ASP A 26 -28.89 -10.08 0.98
C ASP A 26 -29.86 -9.70 2.12
N THR A 27 -29.93 -8.41 2.52
CA THR A 27 -30.85 -7.94 3.56
C THR A 27 -32.29 -7.79 3.05
N VAL A 28 -32.48 -7.47 1.78
CA VAL A 28 -33.80 -7.28 1.17
C VAL A 28 -34.53 -8.61 0.97
N VAL A 29 -33.81 -9.71 0.77
CA VAL A 29 -34.40 -11.05 0.60
C VAL A 29 -34.93 -11.59 1.94
N ILE A 30 -34.31 -11.22 3.07
CA ILE A 30 -34.75 -11.64 4.42
C ILE A 30 -36.05 -10.90 4.83
N GLU A 31 -36.18 -9.60 4.54
CA GLU A 31 -37.45 -8.87 4.79
C GLU A 31 -38.63 -9.40 3.95
N LYS A 32 -38.41 -9.71 2.67
CA LYS A 32 -39.47 -10.29 1.84
C LYS A 32 -39.87 -11.70 2.28
N VAL A 33 -38.95 -12.47 2.83
CA VAL A 33 -39.28 -13.81 3.36
C VAL A 33 -39.98 -13.71 4.70
N ALA A 34 -39.68 -12.73 5.53
CA ALA A 34 -40.39 -12.46 6.78
C ALA A 34 -41.83 -12.01 6.54
N ASP A 35 -42.09 -11.18 5.53
CA ASP A 35 -43.44 -10.75 5.15
C ASP A 35 -44.30 -11.88 4.55
N VAL A 36 -43.67 -12.86 3.89
CA VAL A 36 -44.38 -14.04 3.34
C VAL A 36 -44.70 -15.07 4.42
N VAL A 37 -43.94 -15.11 5.52
CA VAL A 37 -44.18 -16.06 6.63
C VAL A 37 -45.25 -15.55 7.61
N ASN A 38 -45.60 -14.25 7.56
CA ASN A 38 -46.67 -13.67 8.41
C ASN A 38 -48.06 -13.71 7.82
N LEU A 39 -48.29 -14.40 6.70
CA LEU A 39 -49.59 -14.62 6.15
C LEU A 39 -50.22 -15.91 6.69
N ASP A 40 -51.19 -15.70 7.55
CA ASP A 40 -52.21 -16.59 8.06
C ASP A 40 -51.82 -17.76 9.00
N SER A 41 -52.24 -17.56 10.23
CA SER A 41 -52.03 -18.47 11.38
C SER A 41 -53.02 -19.64 11.50
N ASP A 42 -53.77 -20.00 10.46
CA ASP A 42 -54.86 -20.96 10.60
C ASP A 42 -54.77 -22.27 9.80
N ASP A 43 -53.65 -22.60 9.16
CA ASP A 43 -53.54 -23.88 8.46
C ASP A 43 -52.48 -24.81 9.08
N ASP A 44 -52.90 -25.91 9.68
CA ASP A 44 -52.09 -27.02 10.18
C ASP A 44 -51.21 -27.71 9.11
N PHE A 45 -51.30 -27.29 7.87
CA PHE A 45 -50.54 -27.80 6.74
C PHE A 45 -49.03 -27.50 6.80
N TRP A 46 -48.59 -26.48 7.58
CA TRP A 46 -47.18 -26.03 7.62
C TRP A 46 -46.40 -26.56 8.79
N LYS A 47 -47.01 -27.32 9.73
CA LYS A 47 -46.34 -27.80 10.95
C LYS A 47 -45.21 -28.79 10.71
N ASP A 48 -45.18 -29.46 9.56
CA ASP A 48 -44.19 -30.52 9.28
C ASP A 48 -43.09 -30.09 8.29
N LYS A 49 -43.11 -28.84 7.81
CA LYS A 49 -42.05 -28.35 6.93
C LYS A 49 -41.05 -27.50 7.68
N HIS A 50 -39.99 -28.13 8.17
CA HIS A 50 -38.81 -27.42 8.66
C HIS A 50 -38.14 -26.74 7.45
N VAL A 51 -38.39 -25.44 7.28
CA VAL A 51 -37.64 -24.61 6.34
C VAL A 51 -36.28 -24.31 6.97
N ILE A 52 -35.24 -25.01 6.55
CA ILE A 52 -33.87 -24.72 6.94
C ILE A 52 -33.36 -23.60 6.05
N ILE A 53 -33.43 -22.36 6.52
CA ILE A 53 -32.78 -21.24 5.87
C ILE A 53 -31.28 -21.36 6.17
N LYS A 54 -30.52 -21.88 5.22
CA LYS A 54 -29.06 -21.85 5.28
C LYS A 54 -28.61 -20.49 4.75
N SER A 55 -28.14 -19.63 5.62
CA SER A 55 -27.37 -18.46 5.20
C SER A 55 -26.17 -18.94 4.37
N LYS A 56 -26.10 -18.52 3.12
CA LYS A 56 -24.94 -18.79 2.28
C LYS A 56 -23.86 -17.82 2.73
N SER A 57 -22.95 -18.27 3.57
CA SER A 57 -21.78 -17.50 3.96
C SER A 57 -21.09 -16.97 2.68
N GLN A 58 -20.97 -15.66 2.56
CA GLN A 58 -20.22 -15.03 1.48
C GLN A 58 -18.77 -15.51 1.62
N LYS A 59 -18.25 -16.15 0.58
CA LYS A 59 -16.88 -16.70 0.58
C LYS A 59 -15.88 -15.77 -0.10
N TRP A 60 -16.35 -14.71 -0.74
CA TRP A 60 -15.56 -13.74 -1.47
C TRP A 60 -16.00 -12.35 -1.12
N ASP A 61 -15.03 -11.48 -0.93
CA ASP A 61 -15.22 -10.04 -0.74
C ASP A 61 -14.18 -9.26 -1.55
N VAL A 62 -14.41 -7.99 -1.80
CA VAL A 62 -13.44 -7.10 -2.47
C VAL A 62 -13.45 -5.77 -1.74
N ASP A 63 -12.34 -5.48 -1.06
CA ASP A 63 -12.21 -4.28 -0.25
C ASP A 63 -11.13 -3.34 -0.81
N PRO A 64 -11.38 -2.04 -0.80
CA PRO A 64 -10.35 -1.06 -1.03
C PRO A 64 -9.41 -1.03 0.19
N TYR A 65 -8.12 -0.84 -0.07
CA TYR A 65 -7.15 -0.64 0.98
C TYR A 65 -6.31 0.61 0.74
N MET A 66 -5.85 1.19 1.81
CA MET A 66 -4.89 2.28 1.81
C MET A 66 -3.89 2.07 2.95
N TYR A 67 -2.66 2.48 2.74
CA TYR A 67 -1.67 2.52 3.80
C TYR A 67 -0.82 3.79 3.71
N LEU A 68 -0.35 4.21 4.87
CA LEU A 68 0.56 5.33 5.02
C LEU A 68 1.61 4.96 6.06
N GLY A 69 2.87 5.19 5.76
CA GLY A 69 3.95 4.89 6.68
C GLY A 69 5.21 5.67 6.41
N PHE A 70 6.23 5.29 7.15
CA PHE A 70 7.61 5.74 6.98
C PHE A 70 8.42 4.69 6.26
N ASN A 71 9.41 5.12 5.52
CA ASN A 71 10.32 4.22 4.85
C ASN A 71 11.79 4.62 5.09
N THR A 72 12.66 3.63 4.92
CA THR A 72 14.11 3.81 5.03
C THR A 72 14.83 2.77 4.19
N MET A 73 16.12 2.98 3.97
CA MET A 73 17.00 2.05 3.27
C MET A 73 17.95 1.37 4.26
N LEU A 74 17.90 0.04 4.33
CA LEU A 74 18.79 -0.78 5.15
C LEU A 74 20.02 -1.24 4.38
N GLY A 75 21.13 -1.38 5.07
CA GLY A 75 22.38 -1.89 4.49
C GLY A 75 23.05 -0.90 3.53
N ALA A 76 22.59 0.34 3.47
CA ALA A 76 23.29 1.41 2.77
C ALA A 76 24.65 1.64 3.40
N PRO A 77 25.72 1.90 2.62
CA PRO A 77 26.99 2.35 3.16
C PRO A 77 26.82 3.60 4.03
N SER A 78 27.70 3.81 5.03
CA SER A 78 27.58 4.87 6.04
C SER A 78 27.52 6.29 5.48
N GLU A 79 27.98 6.47 4.25
CA GLU A 79 27.95 7.74 3.51
C GLU A 79 26.56 8.08 2.99
N TYR A 80 25.71 7.05 2.77
CA TYR A 80 24.35 7.19 2.25
C TYR A 80 23.35 7.27 3.41
N LYS A 81 23.11 8.47 3.90
CA LYS A 81 22.21 8.70 5.03
C LYS A 81 20.82 9.05 4.54
N PHE A 82 19.83 8.37 5.07
CA PHE A 82 18.42 8.63 4.83
C PHE A 82 17.76 9.12 6.11
N ASN A 83 17.00 10.19 5.99
CA ASN A 83 16.22 10.73 7.09
C ASN A 83 14.85 10.03 7.11
N LEU A 84 14.49 9.45 8.25
CA LEU A 84 13.19 8.82 8.42
C LEU A 84 12.03 9.81 8.24
N TRP A 85 12.25 11.05 8.67
CA TRP A 85 11.32 12.15 8.45
C TRP A 85 11.96 13.19 7.52
N PRO A 86 11.30 13.59 6.40
CA PRO A 86 9.95 13.26 5.92
C PRO A 86 9.89 12.15 4.85
N SER A 87 10.61 11.03 5.04
CA SER A 87 10.45 9.87 4.15
C SER A 87 9.11 9.18 4.39
N PHE A 88 8.35 8.89 3.33
CA PHE A 88 7.03 8.28 3.46
C PHE A 88 6.77 7.19 2.42
N ASP A 89 5.87 6.29 2.78
CA ASP A 89 5.34 5.19 1.98
C ASP A 89 3.82 5.33 1.92
N LEU A 90 3.25 5.52 0.74
CA LEU A 90 1.83 5.70 0.51
C LEU A 90 1.37 4.76 -0.59
N GLY A 91 0.35 3.96 -0.28
CA GLY A 91 -0.24 3.10 -1.29
C GLY A 91 -1.73 2.92 -1.13
N PHE A 92 -2.37 2.53 -2.22
CA PHE A 92 -3.78 2.21 -2.26
C PHE A 92 -4.10 1.21 -3.37
N GLY A 93 -5.18 0.46 -3.19
CA GLY A 93 -5.58 -0.56 -4.14
C GLY A 93 -6.87 -1.27 -3.78
N LEU A 94 -7.07 -2.40 -4.41
CA LEU A 94 -8.18 -3.32 -4.17
C LEU A 94 -7.62 -4.68 -3.78
N LEU A 95 -8.18 -5.27 -2.73
CA LEU A 95 -7.87 -6.61 -2.25
C LEU A 95 -9.10 -7.49 -2.38
N GLY A 96 -9.00 -8.54 -3.20
CA GLY A 96 -10.01 -9.59 -3.25
C GLY A 96 -9.72 -10.62 -2.16
N GLU A 97 -10.66 -10.86 -1.29
CA GLU A 97 -10.54 -11.76 -0.14
C GLU A 97 -11.32 -13.06 -0.35
N TRP A 98 -10.71 -14.17 -0.02
CA TRP A 98 -11.29 -15.50 -0.10
C TRP A 98 -11.26 -16.19 1.26
N MET A 99 -12.44 -16.62 1.75
CA MET A 99 -12.66 -17.18 3.09
C MET A 99 -13.16 -18.64 3.04
N PRO A 100 -12.34 -19.60 2.56
CA PRO A 100 -12.82 -20.97 2.33
C PRO A 100 -13.19 -21.73 3.61
N TYR A 101 -12.54 -21.40 4.72
CA TYR A 101 -12.67 -22.09 6.01
C TYR A 101 -13.30 -21.19 7.10
N GLY A 102 -14.11 -20.20 6.68
CA GLY A 102 -14.73 -19.23 7.57
C GLY A 102 -13.91 -17.95 7.72
N LYS A 103 -14.55 -16.92 8.28
CA LYS A 103 -14.03 -15.54 8.32
C LYS A 103 -12.70 -15.36 9.08
N LYS A 104 -12.28 -16.35 9.87
CA LYS A 104 -11.01 -16.27 10.61
C LYS A 104 -9.77 -16.51 9.77
N ASN A 105 -9.91 -17.14 8.61
CA ASN A 105 -8.79 -17.46 7.71
C ASN A 105 -9.09 -16.87 6.34
N VAL A 106 -8.40 -15.79 6.00
CA VAL A 106 -8.65 -14.99 4.81
C VAL A 106 -7.42 -15.04 3.91
N TRP A 107 -7.63 -15.42 2.67
CA TRP A 107 -6.62 -15.31 1.62
C TRP A 107 -6.92 -14.08 0.78
N GLY A 108 -5.92 -13.22 0.60
CA GLY A 108 -6.04 -12.01 -0.18
C GLY A 108 -5.19 -12.06 -1.44
N LEU A 109 -5.76 -11.57 -2.54
CA LEU A 109 -5.05 -11.27 -3.78
C LEU A 109 -5.54 -9.92 -4.29
N GLY A 110 -4.61 -8.99 -4.53
CA GLY A 110 -4.98 -7.63 -4.90
C GLY A 110 -4.15 -7.02 -6.01
N ILE A 111 -4.51 -5.80 -6.34
CA ILE A 111 -3.75 -4.89 -7.19
C ILE A 111 -3.76 -3.51 -6.56
N GLY A 112 -2.67 -2.76 -6.72
CA GLY A 112 -2.59 -1.41 -6.18
C GLY A 112 -1.45 -0.62 -6.78
N ILE A 113 -1.32 0.59 -6.29
CA ILE A 113 -0.22 1.49 -6.60
C ILE A 113 0.46 1.92 -5.31
N ASP A 114 1.72 2.21 -5.42
CA ASP A 114 2.63 2.49 -4.32
C ASP A 114 3.55 3.65 -4.69
N TRP A 115 3.68 4.61 -3.81
CA TRP A 115 4.57 5.74 -3.95
C TRP A 115 5.45 5.87 -2.72
N ARG A 116 6.77 5.68 -2.91
CA ARG A 116 7.79 5.79 -1.88
C ARG A 116 8.64 7.01 -2.12
N TYR A 117 8.79 7.81 -1.07
CA TYR A 117 9.62 9.00 -1.06
C TYR A 117 10.68 8.86 0.04
N TYR A 118 11.93 8.97 -0.33
CA TYR A 118 13.08 8.90 0.57
C TYR A 118 13.78 10.23 0.61
N ARG A 119 13.88 10.81 1.80
CA ARG A 119 14.64 12.01 2.05
C ARG A 119 16.07 11.63 2.42
N MET A 120 17.05 12.24 1.73
CA MET A 120 18.46 12.08 2.05
C MET A 120 18.94 13.17 2.99
N ASP A 121 20.14 12.98 3.56
CA ASP A 121 20.87 14.00 4.30
C ASP A 121 21.27 15.17 3.38
N ASP A 122 21.37 16.36 3.94
CA ASP A 122 21.58 17.61 3.19
C ASP A 122 23.08 17.86 2.85
N ALA A 123 23.99 16.98 3.29
CA ALA A 123 25.43 17.12 3.04
C ALA A 123 25.85 16.68 1.64
N THR A 124 25.19 15.64 1.10
CA THR A 124 25.54 15.00 -0.16
C THR A 124 24.31 14.85 -1.06
N TYR A 125 24.53 14.70 -2.34
CA TYR A 125 23.48 14.37 -3.30
C TYR A 125 23.86 13.18 -4.17
N TRP A 126 22.84 12.53 -4.73
CA TRP A 126 23.04 11.44 -5.66
C TRP A 126 23.26 11.99 -7.06
N GLU A 127 24.34 11.53 -7.67
CA GLU A 127 24.69 11.87 -9.03
C GLU A 127 24.85 10.61 -9.86
N LYS A 128 24.32 10.66 -11.08
CA LYS A 128 24.49 9.60 -12.05
C LYS A 128 25.69 9.91 -12.94
N ASP A 129 26.68 9.03 -12.94
CA ASP A 129 27.75 9.08 -13.93
C ASP A 129 27.16 8.84 -15.33
N LEU A 130 27.25 9.85 -16.18
CA LEU A 130 26.67 9.80 -17.52
C LEU A 130 27.37 8.80 -18.44
N THR A 131 28.58 8.38 -18.12
CA THR A 131 29.37 7.43 -18.91
C THR A 131 29.05 5.99 -18.53
N THR A 132 28.99 5.71 -17.24
CA THR A 132 28.78 4.35 -16.71
C THR A 132 27.34 4.06 -16.31
N GLY A 133 26.56 5.12 -16.09
CA GLY A 133 25.19 5.03 -15.58
C GLY A 133 25.10 4.68 -14.08
N VAL A 134 26.23 4.62 -13.38
CA VAL A 134 26.30 4.27 -11.95
C VAL A 134 25.86 5.45 -11.09
N MET A 135 25.04 5.16 -10.08
CA MET A 135 24.66 6.14 -9.07
C MET A 135 25.70 6.20 -7.97
N GLY A 136 26.25 7.39 -7.75
CA GLY A 136 27.22 7.70 -6.71
C GLY A 136 26.77 8.85 -5.83
N LEU A 137 27.58 9.18 -4.81
CA LEU A 137 27.42 10.36 -3.97
C LEU A 137 28.43 11.43 -4.37
N THR A 138 27.95 12.67 -4.39
CA THR A 138 28.77 13.85 -4.61
C THR A 138 28.45 14.88 -3.52
N ASP A 139 29.47 15.58 -3.06
CA ASP A 139 29.31 16.64 -2.05
C ASP A 139 28.72 17.91 -2.71
N TYR A 140 27.83 18.59 -2.00
CA TYR A 140 27.37 19.90 -2.40
C TYR A 140 28.52 20.93 -2.33
N GLN A 141 28.54 21.85 -3.29
CA GLN A 141 29.52 22.92 -3.30
C GLN A 141 29.25 23.91 -2.15
N ALA A 142 30.31 24.51 -1.62
CA ALA A 142 30.24 25.39 -0.44
C ALA A 142 29.33 26.62 -0.63
N LEU A 143 29.12 27.07 -1.87
CA LEU A 143 28.26 28.21 -2.22
C LEU A 143 26.78 27.84 -2.42
N GLN A 144 26.41 26.58 -2.30
CA GLN A 144 25.03 26.11 -2.41
C GLN A 144 24.40 26.08 -1.01
N SER A 145 23.23 26.67 -0.85
CA SER A 145 22.40 26.65 0.36
C SER A 145 21.08 25.94 0.12
N ASP A 146 20.24 25.80 1.14
CA ASP A 146 18.91 25.18 1.12
C ASP A 146 18.85 23.83 0.37
N ARG A 147 19.87 23.03 0.66
CA ARG A 147 20.16 21.77 -0.02
C ARG A 147 19.12 20.72 0.32
N ARG A 148 18.65 20.01 -0.71
CA ARG A 148 17.71 18.92 -0.53
C ARG A 148 17.90 17.88 -1.61
N THR A 149 18.06 16.62 -1.19
CA THR A 149 18.06 15.49 -2.12
C THR A 149 17.00 14.48 -1.71
N SER A 150 16.23 14.02 -2.68
CA SER A 150 15.20 13.01 -2.47
C SER A 150 15.21 11.97 -3.58
N LEU A 151 14.79 10.77 -3.23
CA LEU A 151 14.55 9.67 -4.15
C LEU A 151 13.05 9.35 -4.11
N SER A 152 12.40 9.38 -5.26
CA SER A 152 11.01 8.95 -5.42
C SER A 152 10.93 7.68 -6.25
N GLU A 153 10.06 6.77 -5.86
CA GLU A 153 9.76 5.54 -6.60
C GLU A 153 8.25 5.36 -6.70
N PHE A 154 7.78 5.01 -7.89
CA PHE A 154 6.39 4.65 -8.15
C PHE A 154 6.32 3.22 -8.67
N SER A 155 5.39 2.44 -8.10
CA SER A 155 5.24 1.02 -8.41
C SER A 155 3.78 0.63 -8.56
N LEU A 156 3.52 -0.34 -9.46
CA LEU A 156 2.30 -1.14 -9.43
C LEU A 156 2.55 -2.35 -8.56
N GLN A 157 1.61 -2.70 -7.69
CA GLN A 157 1.79 -3.79 -6.73
C GLN A 157 0.71 -4.86 -6.87
N VAL A 158 1.13 -6.10 -6.62
CA VAL A 158 0.24 -7.27 -6.53
C VAL A 158 0.49 -7.93 -5.17
N PRO A 159 -0.31 -7.60 -4.14
CA PRO A 159 -0.24 -8.27 -2.85
C PRO A 159 -0.89 -9.65 -2.91
N VAL A 160 -0.23 -10.61 -2.26
CA VAL A 160 -0.77 -11.93 -1.93
C VAL A 160 -0.65 -12.10 -0.42
N THR A 161 -1.75 -12.27 0.28
CA THR A 161 -1.80 -12.23 1.74
C THR A 161 -2.54 -13.42 2.32
N TYR A 162 -2.19 -13.76 3.53
CA TYR A 162 -2.95 -14.67 4.38
C TYR A 162 -3.12 -14.02 5.74
N THR A 163 -4.38 -13.86 6.16
CA THR A 163 -4.76 -13.29 7.45
C THR A 163 -5.38 -14.36 8.34
N HIS A 164 -4.93 -14.39 9.59
CA HIS A 164 -5.53 -15.21 10.64
C HIS A 164 -6.02 -14.34 11.78
N TYR A 165 -7.33 -14.38 12.06
CA TYR A 165 -7.96 -13.70 13.19
C TYR A 165 -8.07 -14.65 14.39
N PHE A 166 -7.67 -14.15 15.56
CA PHE A 166 -7.61 -14.96 16.80
C PHE A 166 -8.96 -15.00 17.50
N ASP A 167 -9.72 -13.91 17.45
CA ASP A 167 -11.00 -13.75 18.13
C ASP A 167 -12.20 -14.03 17.20
N LYS A 168 -13.42 -13.94 17.77
CA LYS A 168 -14.68 -14.15 17.04
C LYS A 168 -15.19 -12.86 16.39
N GLU A 169 -14.78 -11.72 16.94
CA GLU A 169 -15.17 -10.39 16.51
C GLU A 169 -14.33 -9.92 15.30
N LEU A 170 -13.24 -10.65 14.99
CA LEU A 170 -12.29 -10.38 13.90
C LEU A 170 -11.51 -9.07 14.10
N ASP A 171 -11.33 -8.67 15.36
CA ASP A 171 -10.62 -7.45 15.73
C ASP A 171 -9.12 -7.65 15.77
N TRP A 172 -8.67 -8.80 16.28
CA TRP A 172 -7.25 -9.11 16.42
C TRP A 172 -6.81 -10.19 15.45
N GLY A 173 -5.81 -9.89 14.66
CA GLY A 173 -5.30 -10.82 13.69
C GLY A 173 -3.87 -10.51 13.24
N VAL A 174 -3.29 -11.45 12.52
CA VAL A 174 -1.98 -11.28 11.88
C VAL A 174 -2.10 -11.64 10.42
N THR A 175 -1.57 -10.78 9.56
CA THR A 175 -1.40 -11.03 8.14
C THR A 175 0.06 -11.28 7.83
N LEU A 176 0.31 -12.34 7.10
CA LEU A 176 1.58 -12.58 6.42
C LEU A 176 1.34 -12.52 4.92
N GLY A 177 2.27 -11.90 4.19
CA GLY A 177 2.10 -11.76 2.75
C GLY A 177 3.40 -11.52 2.00
N ALA A 178 3.25 -11.53 0.70
CA ALA A 178 4.26 -11.08 -0.25
C ALA A 178 3.63 -10.09 -1.21
N ILE A 179 4.36 -9.04 -1.56
CA ILE A 179 3.93 -8.04 -2.52
C ILE A 179 4.91 -8.04 -3.68
N VAL A 180 4.42 -8.36 -4.87
CA VAL A 180 5.20 -8.20 -6.09
C VAL A 180 5.02 -6.77 -6.58
N ASN A 181 6.13 -6.02 -6.64
CA ASN A 181 6.15 -4.64 -7.12
C ASN A 181 6.73 -4.60 -8.53
N PHE A 182 6.02 -3.94 -9.43
CA PHE A 182 6.49 -3.55 -10.75
C PHE A 182 6.89 -2.08 -10.69
N ASN A 183 8.19 -1.81 -10.51
CA ASN A 183 8.74 -0.49 -10.31
C ASN A 183 8.80 0.25 -11.65
N THR A 184 7.79 1.06 -11.92
CA THR A 184 7.59 1.71 -13.23
C THR A 184 8.41 2.96 -13.40
N GLY A 185 8.78 3.64 -12.31
CA GLY A 185 9.58 4.85 -12.35
C GLY A 185 10.27 5.14 -11.02
N ALA A 186 11.53 5.55 -11.11
CA ALA A 186 12.24 6.12 -9.98
C ALA A 186 13.13 7.27 -10.48
N HIS A 187 13.19 8.33 -9.68
CA HIS A 187 13.99 9.52 -9.98
C HIS A 187 14.57 10.10 -8.70
N VAL A 188 15.71 10.75 -8.86
CA VAL A 188 16.36 11.53 -7.82
C VAL A 188 16.14 13.01 -8.14
N THR A 189 15.64 13.76 -7.19
CA THR A 189 15.49 15.20 -7.27
C THR A 189 16.51 15.85 -6.34
N ARG A 190 17.26 16.80 -6.87
CA ARG A 190 18.20 17.64 -6.14
C ARG A 190 17.71 19.09 -6.21
N GLU A 191 17.46 19.70 -5.06
CA GLU A 191 17.10 21.10 -4.91
C GLU A 191 18.23 21.83 -4.17
N PHE A 192 18.59 23.04 -4.59
CA PHE A 192 19.54 23.90 -3.92
C PHE A 192 19.40 25.36 -4.37
N THR A 193 19.79 26.30 -3.51
CA THR A 193 19.87 27.71 -3.84
C THR A 193 21.32 28.09 -4.16
N TYR A 194 21.53 28.77 -5.27
CA TYR A 194 22.83 29.31 -5.68
C TYR A 194 22.68 30.73 -6.17
N GLN A 195 23.41 31.70 -5.61
CA GLN A 195 23.34 33.13 -5.94
C GLN A 195 21.90 33.71 -5.84
N ASP A 196 21.18 33.34 -4.77
CA ASP A 196 19.78 33.72 -4.50
C ASP A 196 18.77 33.22 -5.54
N GLU A 197 19.15 32.27 -6.39
CA GLU A 197 18.25 31.56 -7.31
C GLU A 197 18.09 30.09 -6.91
N ASP A 198 16.85 29.59 -7.01
CA ASP A 198 16.53 28.20 -6.68
C ASP A 198 16.66 27.31 -7.92
N TYR A 199 17.39 26.23 -7.76
CA TYR A 199 17.60 25.21 -8.80
C TYR A 199 17.01 23.88 -8.39
N GLU A 200 16.31 23.24 -9.32
CA GLU A 200 15.82 21.87 -9.21
C GLU A 200 16.40 21.03 -10.36
N VAL A 201 17.08 19.95 -10.03
CA VAL A 201 17.67 19.03 -10.99
C VAL A 201 17.08 17.64 -10.78
N GLU A 202 16.37 17.14 -11.77
CA GLU A 202 15.78 15.80 -11.75
C GLU A 202 16.62 14.82 -12.57
N THR A 203 16.97 13.67 -11.98
CA THR A 203 17.71 12.59 -12.63
C THR A 203 16.86 11.33 -12.64
N GLY A 204 16.37 10.96 -13.82
CA GLY A 204 15.62 9.72 -14.04
C GLY A 204 16.50 8.56 -14.53
N SER A 205 15.83 7.42 -14.78
CA SER A 205 16.48 6.19 -15.27
C SER A 205 17.69 5.76 -14.44
N ILE A 206 17.50 5.70 -13.13
CA ILE A 206 18.56 5.42 -12.14
C ILE A 206 18.91 3.94 -12.02
N HIS A 207 18.44 3.09 -12.94
CA HIS A 207 18.67 1.65 -12.95
C HIS A 207 18.15 0.91 -11.70
N GLN A 208 17.02 1.35 -11.13
CA GLN A 208 16.30 0.58 -10.13
C GLN A 208 15.90 -0.80 -10.66
N ARG A 209 15.69 -1.77 -9.79
CA ARG A 209 15.17 -3.08 -10.20
C ARG A 209 13.73 -2.93 -10.69
N PRO A 210 13.39 -3.45 -11.89
CA PRO A 210 12.05 -3.28 -12.45
C PRO A 210 10.99 -4.13 -11.72
N VAL A 211 11.40 -5.22 -11.10
CA VAL A 211 10.52 -6.10 -10.32
C VAL A 211 11.20 -6.44 -9.01
N THR A 212 10.47 -6.25 -7.91
CA THR A 212 10.89 -6.60 -6.56
C THR A 212 9.79 -7.36 -5.83
N VAL A 213 10.15 -8.09 -4.81
CA VAL A 213 9.20 -8.81 -3.94
C VAL A 213 9.47 -8.41 -2.50
N ASP A 214 8.46 -7.85 -1.86
CA ASP A 214 8.48 -7.48 -0.45
C ASP A 214 7.81 -8.57 0.39
N GLY A 215 8.38 -8.87 1.56
CA GLY A 215 7.67 -9.57 2.62
C GLY A 215 6.80 -8.58 3.38
N LEU A 216 5.56 -8.95 3.68
CA LEU A 216 4.58 -8.16 4.42
C LEU A 216 4.21 -8.87 5.71
N LEU A 217 4.24 -8.12 6.81
CA LEU A 217 3.68 -8.50 8.11
C LEU A 217 2.70 -7.39 8.53
N MET A 218 1.47 -7.75 8.91
CA MET A 218 0.53 -6.81 9.53
C MET A 218 -0.03 -7.39 10.82
N VAL A 219 -0.32 -6.52 11.76
CA VAL A 219 -1.03 -6.83 13.01
C VAL A 219 -2.30 -6.01 13.01
N HIS A 220 -3.44 -6.68 12.91
CA HIS A 220 -4.76 -6.08 12.98
C HIS A 220 -5.13 -5.75 14.41
N THR A 221 -5.78 -4.59 14.57
CA THR A 221 -6.27 -4.07 15.85
C THR A 221 -7.75 -3.72 15.73
N PRO A 222 -8.49 -3.59 16.83
CA PRO A 222 -9.88 -3.15 16.77
C PRO A 222 -10.06 -1.84 16.01
N GLY A 223 -11.10 -1.76 15.16
CA GLY A 223 -11.43 -0.56 14.38
C GLY A 223 -10.86 -0.51 12.98
N ASP A 224 -10.70 -1.64 12.33
CA ASP A 224 -10.29 -1.79 10.91
C ASP A 224 -8.92 -1.17 10.58
N VAL A 225 -8.05 -1.08 11.58
CA VAL A 225 -6.69 -0.53 11.45
C VAL A 225 -5.68 -1.63 11.72
N ALA A 226 -4.68 -1.74 10.84
CA ALA A 226 -3.54 -2.62 11.07
C ALA A 226 -2.22 -1.84 11.07
N ILE A 227 -1.27 -2.31 11.86
CA ILE A 227 0.13 -1.84 11.80
C ILE A 227 0.85 -2.77 10.86
N TYR A 228 1.53 -2.21 9.86
CA TYR A 228 2.27 -3.00 8.88
C TYR A 228 3.78 -2.78 8.96
N CYS A 229 4.51 -3.79 8.53
CA CYS A 229 5.94 -3.75 8.24
C CYS A 229 6.19 -4.47 6.91
N ARG A 230 6.89 -3.81 5.99
CA ARG A 230 7.28 -4.34 4.67
C ARG A 230 8.80 -4.32 4.56
N TYR A 231 9.36 -5.41 4.12
CA TYR A 231 10.80 -5.53 3.88
C TYR A 231 11.06 -6.13 2.50
N CYS A 232 11.85 -5.43 1.69
CA CYS A 232 12.34 -5.92 0.42
C CYS A 232 13.72 -6.56 0.58
N PRO A 233 13.87 -7.89 0.49
CA PRO A 233 15.18 -8.55 0.57
C PRO A 233 16.02 -8.32 -0.69
N MET A 234 15.41 -7.85 -1.77
CA MET A 234 16.09 -7.52 -3.01
C MET A 234 16.68 -6.11 -2.93
N LYS A 235 17.86 -5.93 -3.52
CA LYS A 235 18.51 -4.62 -3.57
C LYS A 235 17.73 -3.67 -4.47
N PHE A 236 17.73 -2.39 -4.11
CA PHE A 236 17.05 -1.34 -4.86
C PHE A 236 17.59 -1.19 -6.28
N PHE A 237 18.91 -1.05 -6.43
CA PHE A 237 19.54 -0.95 -7.74
C PHE A 237 19.81 -2.32 -8.38
N ARG A 238 19.89 -2.32 -9.71
CA ARG A 238 20.50 -3.44 -10.46
C ARG A 238 21.95 -3.58 -10.06
N ASP A 239 22.48 -4.79 -10.17
CA ASP A 239 23.86 -5.06 -9.79
C ASP A 239 24.85 -4.21 -10.65
N GLY A 240 25.73 -3.50 -9.96
CA GLY A 240 26.73 -2.62 -10.58
C GLY A 240 26.28 -1.18 -10.84
N TYR A 241 25.01 -0.80 -10.61
CA TYR A 241 24.52 0.54 -10.91
C TYR A 241 24.29 1.42 -9.69
N GLY A 242 24.58 0.95 -8.49
CA GLY A 242 24.46 1.75 -7.29
C GLY A 242 24.79 0.98 -6.01
N PRO A 243 24.66 1.62 -4.84
CA PRO A 243 24.95 1.01 -3.55
C PRO A 243 23.98 -0.15 -3.26
N LYS A 244 24.49 -1.10 -2.46
CA LYS A 244 23.69 -2.25 -2.02
C LYS A 244 22.84 -1.85 -0.84
N MET A 245 21.55 -1.66 -1.04
CA MET A 245 20.60 -1.30 0.00
C MET A 245 19.24 -1.93 -0.24
N ASN A 246 18.51 -2.16 0.85
CA ASN A 246 17.21 -2.82 0.87
C ASN A 246 16.16 -1.87 1.44
N GLN A 247 14.95 -1.94 0.93
CA GLN A 247 13.84 -1.10 1.37
C GLN A 247 13.18 -1.69 2.61
N LEU A 248 12.86 -0.83 3.59
CA LEU A 248 12.05 -1.15 4.75
C LEU A 248 11.00 -0.06 4.91
N SER A 249 9.74 -0.45 5.05
CA SER A 249 8.62 0.46 5.33
C SER A 249 7.81 -0.06 6.51
N PHE A 250 7.22 0.85 7.28
CA PHE A 250 6.32 0.51 8.39
C PHE A 250 5.33 1.65 8.63
N GLY A 251 4.13 1.32 9.04
CA GLY A 251 3.08 2.33 9.20
C GLY A 251 1.73 1.74 9.52
N ILE A 252 0.69 2.41 9.05
CA ILE A 252 -0.71 2.10 9.32
C ILE A 252 -1.39 1.70 8.00
N TYR A 253 -2.21 0.67 8.06
CA TYR A 253 -3.00 0.12 6.98
C TYR A 253 -4.49 0.18 7.36
N PHE A 254 -5.32 0.60 6.40
CA PHE A 254 -6.76 0.79 6.54
C PHE A 254 -7.53 0.00 5.50
#